data_8302bbe53e24124c7e00b272e9a18f98
#
_entry.id   8302bbe53e24124c7e00b272e9a18f98
#
_cell.length_a   1.000
_cell.length_b   1.000
_cell.length_c   1.000
_cell.angle_alpha   90.00
_cell.angle_beta   90.00
_cell.angle_gamma   90.00
#
_symmetry.space_group_name_H-M   'P 1'
#
loop_
_entity.id
_entity.type
_entity.pdbx_description
1 polymer ?
#
loop_
_entity_poly.entity_id
_entity_poly.type
_entity_poly.pdbx_seq_one_letter_code
_entity_poly.pdbx_strand_id
1 'polypeptide(L)'
;MVAEEVKFVVVGHHTRTGQAQRLAALLDAHLLIDDGNHGANWNHRRVLEWAAEQTCRVVVVEDDALPVHGFTEKVTDWLARFPDDMLSFYLGTGRPPQYQMQIAERLTVADKTRADYITLSRLIHGVCYSVPPEHVHRVLSRWDNSKPADYAVGDAWGGSVIYPCYSLVDHADGVPVERHPDSAQRTERRRAWRIA
;
A
#
# COMPACT_ATOMS: atom_id res chain seq x y z
N MET A 1 9.44 14.96 -22.05
CA MET A 1 9.76 14.62 -20.65
C MET A 1 10.08 13.14 -20.66
N VAL A 2 11.23 12.73 -20.13
CA VAL A 2 11.52 11.31 -19.90
C VAL A 2 10.59 10.89 -18.76
N ALA A 3 9.80 9.82 -18.95
CA ALA A 3 9.00 9.28 -17.87
C ALA A 3 9.94 8.91 -16.74
N GLU A 4 9.64 9.37 -15.53
CA GLU A 4 10.41 9.04 -14.36
C GLU A 4 10.31 7.52 -14.13
N GLU A 5 11.44 6.85 -13.97
CA GLU A 5 11.47 5.41 -13.76
C GLU A 5 10.71 5.07 -12.46
N VAL A 6 9.81 4.10 -12.52
CA VAL A 6 9.08 3.58 -11.36
C VAL A 6 9.42 2.10 -11.21
N LYS A 7 9.86 1.70 -10.03
CA LYS A 7 10.11 0.29 -9.69
C LYS A 7 9.02 -0.25 -8.80
N PHE A 8 8.71 -1.52 -8.96
CA PHE A 8 7.77 -2.24 -8.12
C PHE A 8 8.52 -3.22 -7.23
N VAL A 9 8.02 -3.42 -6.01
CA VAL A 9 8.52 -4.44 -5.10
C VAL A 9 7.36 -5.18 -4.47
N VAL A 10 7.39 -6.51 -4.51
CA VAL A 10 6.38 -7.36 -3.88
C VAL A 10 6.87 -7.78 -2.50
N VAL A 11 6.03 -7.51 -1.50
CA VAL A 11 6.19 -7.98 -0.11
C VAL A 11 5.50 -9.32 0.00
N GLY A 12 6.27 -10.40 0.14
CA GLY A 12 5.76 -11.77 0.16
C GLY A 12 5.86 -12.43 1.53
N HIS A 13 4.86 -13.24 1.86
CA HIS A 13 4.89 -14.14 3.01
C HIS A 13 5.24 -15.56 2.57
N HIS A 14 6.04 -16.30 3.35
CA HIS A 14 6.50 -17.64 2.99
C HIS A 14 5.37 -18.63 2.66
N THR A 15 4.20 -18.52 3.31
CA THR A 15 3.05 -19.39 3.01
C THR A 15 2.36 -19.06 1.69
N ARG A 16 2.69 -17.91 1.07
CA ARG A 16 2.11 -17.41 -0.19
C ARG A 16 3.16 -17.22 -1.28
N THR A 17 4.32 -17.88 -1.17
CA THR A 17 5.45 -17.76 -2.11
C THR A 17 5.03 -17.83 -3.58
N GLY A 18 4.21 -18.83 -3.96
CA GLY A 18 3.76 -18.96 -5.34
C GLY A 18 2.86 -17.82 -5.83
N GLN A 19 2.08 -17.21 -4.94
CA GLN A 19 1.28 -16.02 -5.26
C GLN A 19 2.17 -14.79 -5.42
N ALA A 20 3.10 -14.58 -4.49
CA ALA A 20 4.08 -13.50 -4.53
C ALA A 20 4.93 -13.54 -5.82
N GLN A 21 5.42 -14.75 -6.21
CA GLN A 21 6.19 -14.94 -7.44
C GLN A 21 5.39 -14.59 -8.70
N ARG A 22 4.10 -15.02 -8.78
CA ARG A 22 3.25 -14.67 -9.93
C ARG A 22 3.00 -13.17 -10.02
N LEU A 23 2.74 -12.53 -8.88
CA LEU A 23 2.53 -11.07 -8.84
C LEU A 23 3.81 -10.32 -9.22
N ALA A 24 4.95 -10.73 -8.70
CA ALA A 24 6.24 -10.13 -9.06
C ALA A 24 6.55 -10.27 -10.55
N ALA A 25 6.30 -11.45 -11.14
CA ALA A 25 6.46 -11.66 -12.57
C ALA A 25 5.48 -10.82 -13.41
N LEU A 26 4.24 -10.65 -12.96
CA LEU A 26 3.23 -9.81 -13.63
C LEU A 26 3.65 -8.33 -13.68
N LEU A 27 4.27 -7.82 -12.60
CA LEU A 27 4.62 -6.41 -12.43
C LEU A 27 6.08 -6.10 -12.81
N ASP A 28 6.85 -7.08 -13.25
CA ASP A 28 8.32 -6.97 -13.38
C ASP A 28 8.96 -6.43 -12.09
N ALA A 29 8.50 -6.92 -10.95
CA ALA A 29 8.82 -6.39 -9.64
C ALA A 29 9.96 -7.14 -8.95
N HIS A 30 10.74 -6.42 -8.15
CA HIS A 30 11.61 -7.04 -7.15
C HIS A 30 10.77 -7.83 -6.13
N LEU A 31 11.24 -8.98 -5.67
CA LEU A 31 10.50 -9.83 -4.75
C LEU A 31 11.28 -10.01 -3.44
N LEU A 32 10.65 -9.64 -2.33
CA LEU A 32 11.18 -9.85 -0.99
C LEU A 32 10.22 -10.72 -0.16
N ILE A 33 10.58 -11.99 0.04
CA ILE A 33 9.79 -12.93 0.84
C ILE A 33 10.32 -12.97 2.27
N ASP A 34 9.42 -12.94 3.24
CA ASP A 34 9.72 -13.25 4.64
C ASP A 34 9.69 -14.78 4.81
N ASP A 35 10.81 -15.43 4.54
CA ASP A 35 11.00 -16.87 4.68
C ASP A 35 11.26 -17.30 6.13
N GLY A 36 11.72 -16.36 6.97
CA GLY A 36 11.95 -16.57 8.40
C GLY A 36 10.75 -16.34 9.30
N ASN A 37 9.59 -15.93 8.75
CA ASN A 37 8.37 -15.59 9.50
C ASN A 37 8.59 -14.54 10.58
N HIS A 38 9.31 -13.45 10.21
CA HIS A 38 9.60 -12.32 11.10
C HIS A 38 8.40 -11.36 11.25
N GLY A 39 7.41 -11.47 10.36
CA GLY A 39 6.18 -10.69 10.35
C GLY A 39 6.16 -9.51 9.37
N ALA A 40 4.95 -9.00 9.11
CA ALA A 40 4.73 -7.96 8.09
C ALA A 40 5.51 -6.68 8.41
N ASN A 41 5.55 -6.23 9.67
CA ASN A 41 6.29 -5.04 10.06
C ASN A 41 7.77 -5.13 9.64
N TRP A 42 8.43 -6.24 9.94
CA TRP A 42 9.82 -6.49 9.58
C TRP A 42 10.01 -6.51 8.05
N ASN A 43 9.12 -7.19 7.33
CA ASN A 43 9.26 -7.34 5.87
C ASN A 43 8.99 -6.01 5.14
N HIS A 44 8.00 -5.21 5.55
CA HIS A 44 7.78 -3.87 5.00
C HIS A 44 8.95 -2.93 5.28
N ARG A 45 9.56 -3.01 6.48
CA ARG A 45 10.78 -2.25 6.76
C ARG A 45 11.92 -2.63 5.81
N ARG A 46 12.17 -3.93 5.62
CA ARG A 46 13.20 -4.44 4.70
C ARG A 46 12.96 -3.97 3.26
N VAL A 47 11.69 -3.92 2.84
CA VAL A 47 11.32 -3.39 1.52
C VAL A 47 11.66 -1.91 1.40
N LEU A 48 11.40 -1.10 2.43
CA LEU A 48 11.79 0.31 2.41
C LEU A 48 13.31 0.50 2.52
N GLU A 49 14.04 -0.39 3.20
CA GLU A 49 15.51 -0.40 3.20
C GLU A 49 16.03 -0.64 1.77
N TRP A 50 15.46 -1.60 1.03
CA TRP A 50 15.77 -1.79 -0.38
C TRP A 50 15.36 -0.57 -1.23
N ALA A 51 14.20 0.02 -0.98
CA ALA A 51 13.73 1.22 -1.69
C ALA A 51 14.66 2.42 -1.48
N ALA A 52 15.29 2.54 -0.30
CA ALA A 52 16.26 3.60 0.01
C ALA A 52 17.56 3.52 -0.83
N GLU A 53 17.86 2.36 -1.41
CA GLU A 53 19.00 2.15 -2.31
C GLU A 53 18.67 2.50 -3.77
N GLN A 54 17.39 2.76 -4.08
CA GLN A 54 16.95 3.09 -5.43
C GLN A 54 17.01 4.60 -5.66
N THR A 55 17.28 4.99 -6.91
CA THR A 55 17.31 6.41 -7.35
C THR A 55 15.96 6.87 -7.91
N CYS A 56 14.95 5.99 -7.93
CA CYS A 56 13.65 6.23 -8.51
C CYS A 56 12.53 5.93 -7.51
N ARG A 57 11.31 6.30 -7.88
CA ARG A 57 10.12 6.02 -7.07
C ARG A 57 9.86 4.50 -6.98
N VAL A 58 9.60 3.99 -5.78
CA VAL A 58 9.29 2.58 -5.54
C VAL A 58 7.83 2.44 -5.10
N VAL A 59 7.13 1.48 -5.70
CA VAL A 59 5.76 1.09 -5.32
C VAL A 59 5.83 -0.26 -4.61
N VAL A 60 5.38 -0.28 -3.37
CA VAL A 60 5.28 -1.48 -2.53
C VAL A 60 3.93 -2.14 -2.76
N VAL A 61 3.92 -3.44 -2.99
CA VAL A 61 2.70 -4.23 -3.26
C VAL A 61 2.72 -5.51 -2.42
N GLU A 62 1.71 -5.75 -1.61
CA GLU A 62 1.58 -7.01 -0.85
C GLU A 62 1.23 -8.19 -1.78
N ASP A 63 1.63 -9.40 -1.39
CA ASP A 63 1.47 -10.63 -2.17
C ASP A 63 0.02 -11.01 -2.47
N ASP A 64 -0.94 -10.50 -1.71
CA ASP A 64 -2.37 -10.72 -1.89
C ASP A 64 -3.10 -9.53 -2.58
N ALA A 65 -2.36 -8.57 -3.09
CA ALA A 65 -2.92 -7.52 -3.96
C ALA A 65 -3.36 -8.10 -5.31
N LEU A 66 -4.48 -7.60 -5.82
CA LEU A 66 -5.05 -7.93 -7.13
C LEU A 66 -5.05 -6.68 -8.01
N PRO A 67 -3.99 -6.44 -8.81
CA PRO A 67 -3.91 -5.27 -9.69
C PRO A 67 -5.02 -5.24 -10.73
N VAL A 68 -5.52 -4.02 -11.03
CA VAL A 68 -6.46 -3.79 -12.12
C VAL A 68 -5.74 -3.82 -13.48
N HIS A 69 -6.52 -3.92 -14.57
CA HIS A 69 -5.97 -3.80 -15.91
C HIS A 69 -5.30 -2.42 -16.11
N GLY A 70 -4.11 -2.39 -16.70
CA GLY A 70 -3.31 -1.16 -16.89
C GLY A 70 -2.79 -0.57 -15.57
N PHE A 71 -2.53 -1.41 -14.56
CA PHE A 71 -2.11 -0.97 -13.24
C PHE A 71 -0.82 -0.14 -13.27
N THR A 72 0.20 -0.60 -13.96
CA THR A 72 1.53 0.06 -13.99
C THR A 72 1.45 1.46 -14.59
N GLU A 73 0.73 1.62 -15.68
CA GLU A 73 0.51 2.90 -16.34
C GLU A 73 -0.28 3.86 -15.44
N LYS A 74 -1.39 3.38 -14.87
CA LYS A 74 -2.23 4.18 -13.96
C LYS A 74 -1.45 4.63 -12.72
N VAL A 75 -0.64 3.75 -12.12
CA VAL A 75 0.22 4.09 -10.99
C VAL A 75 1.22 5.17 -11.37
N THR A 76 1.89 5.02 -12.52
CA THR A 76 2.87 6.00 -13.01
C THR A 76 2.23 7.38 -13.20
N ASP A 77 1.02 7.44 -13.79
CA ASP A 77 0.29 8.68 -13.96
C ASP A 77 -0.04 9.35 -12.61
N TRP A 78 -0.45 8.57 -11.60
CA TRP A 78 -0.71 9.08 -10.26
C TRP A 78 0.55 9.61 -9.59
N LEU A 79 1.66 8.90 -9.68
CA LEU A 79 2.95 9.32 -9.11
C LEU A 79 3.47 10.60 -9.77
N ALA A 80 3.31 10.74 -11.09
CA ALA A 80 3.69 11.97 -11.81
C ALA A 80 2.85 13.19 -11.41
N ARG A 81 1.59 13.00 -11.01
CA ARG A 81 0.72 14.09 -10.50
C ARG A 81 1.08 14.54 -9.08
N PHE A 82 1.64 13.66 -8.28
CA PHE A 82 1.92 13.88 -6.87
C PHE A 82 3.34 13.39 -6.51
N PRO A 83 4.38 14.04 -7.07
CA PRO A 83 5.76 13.55 -6.93
C PRO A 83 6.25 13.59 -5.48
N ASP A 84 5.81 14.57 -4.68
CA ASP A 84 6.30 14.81 -3.32
C ASP A 84 5.39 14.20 -2.23
N ASP A 85 4.29 13.55 -2.64
CA ASP A 85 3.30 13.02 -1.71
C ASP A 85 3.40 11.52 -1.55
N MET A 86 3.04 11.00 -0.38
CA MET A 86 2.79 9.59 -0.18
C MET A 86 1.44 9.21 -0.78
N LEU A 87 1.42 8.15 -1.59
CA LEU A 87 0.20 7.61 -2.19
C LEU A 87 -0.10 6.20 -1.67
N SER A 88 -1.39 5.91 -1.52
CA SER A 88 -1.88 4.54 -1.35
C SER A 88 -2.89 4.23 -2.44
N PHE A 89 -2.71 3.10 -3.10
CA PHE A 89 -3.53 2.67 -4.23
C PHE A 89 -4.62 1.67 -3.83
N TYR A 90 -4.81 1.50 -2.52
CA TYR A 90 -5.86 0.65 -1.94
C TYR A 90 -6.61 1.36 -0.82
N LEU A 91 -7.91 1.34 -0.90
CA LEU A 91 -8.81 1.85 0.13
C LEU A 91 -9.84 0.76 0.45
N GLY A 92 -9.59 0.01 1.54
CA GLY A 92 -10.36 -1.19 1.90
C GLY A 92 -11.63 -0.91 2.71
N THR A 93 -12.64 -1.77 2.53
CA THR A 93 -13.88 -1.77 3.34
C THR A 93 -13.71 -2.50 4.67
N GLY A 94 -14.54 -2.15 5.65
CA GLY A 94 -14.71 -2.86 6.91
C GLY A 94 -13.62 -2.64 7.94
N ARG A 95 -12.37 -2.54 7.54
CA ARG A 95 -11.23 -2.38 8.45
C ARG A 95 -10.23 -1.34 7.94
N PRO A 96 -9.55 -0.62 8.84
CA PRO A 96 -9.84 -0.53 10.28
C PRO A 96 -11.18 0.18 10.51
N PRO A 97 -12.03 -0.29 11.47
CA PRO A 97 -13.39 0.20 11.60
C PRO A 97 -13.50 1.69 11.96
N GLN A 98 -12.55 2.22 12.71
CA GLN A 98 -12.51 3.62 13.11
C GLN A 98 -12.36 4.61 11.95
N TYR A 99 -11.89 4.18 10.78
CA TYR A 99 -11.73 5.04 9.60
C TYR A 99 -12.89 4.93 8.60
N GLN A 100 -13.76 3.92 8.72
CA GLN A 100 -14.75 3.61 7.67
C GLN A 100 -15.76 4.74 7.46
N MET A 101 -16.22 5.38 8.54
CA MET A 101 -17.11 6.54 8.44
C MET A 101 -16.44 7.72 7.75
N GLN A 102 -15.20 8.05 8.16
CA GLN A 102 -14.43 9.12 7.53
C GLN A 102 -14.19 8.88 6.04
N ILE A 103 -13.89 7.63 5.66
CA ILE A 103 -13.73 7.26 4.24
C ILE A 103 -15.01 7.49 3.46
N ALA A 104 -16.15 7.01 3.97
CA ALA A 104 -17.45 7.16 3.33
C ALA A 104 -17.82 8.64 3.14
N GLU A 105 -17.60 9.48 4.15
CA GLU A 105 -17.83 10.92 4.10
C GLU A 105 -16.94 11.59 3.05
N ARG A 106 -15.62 11.27 3.04
CA ARG A 106 -14.67 11.81 2.08
C ARG A 106 -15.00 11.43 0.64
N LEU A 107 -15.36 10.16 0.40
CA LEU A 107 -15.78 9.70 -0.93
C LEU A 107 -17.08 10.38 -1.38
N THR A 108 -18.03 10.61 -0.45
CA THR A 108 -19.26 11.34 -0.75
C THR A 108 -18.98 12.81 -1.14
N VAL A 109 -18.03 13.46 -0.46
CA VAL A 109 -17.61 14.82 -0.81
C VAL A 109 -16.91 14.81 -2.17
N ALA A 110 -16.01 13.86 -2.42
CA ALA A 110 -15.33 13.73 -3.70
C ALA A 110 -16.31 13.58 -4.87
N ASP A 111 -17.35 12.76 -4.72
CA ASP A 111 -18.41 12.62 -5.74
C ASP A 111 -19.11 13.96 -6.04
N LYS A 112 -19.46 14.71 -5.00
CA LYS A 112 -20.12 16.02 -5.14
C LYS A 112 -19.25 17.08 -5.81
N THR A 113 -17.93 17.04 -5.50
CA THR A 113 -16.95 18.00 -6.03
C THR A 113 -16.27 17.53 -7.33
N ARG A 114 -16.55 16.29 -7.77
CA ARG A 114 -15.88 15.63 -8.90
C ARG A 114 -14.37 15.50 -8.69
N ALA A 115 -13.94 15.35 -7.43
CA ALA A 115 -12.56 15.04 -7.13
C ALA A 115 -12.28 13.56 -7.39
N ASP A 116 -11.11 13.26 -7.93
CA ASP A 116 -10.70 11.88 -8.24
C ASP A 116 -9.84 11.24 -7.15
N TYR A 117 -9.56 11.96 -6.06
CA TYR A 117 -8.85 11.46 -4.88
C TYR A 117 -9.41 12.03 -3.58
N ILE A 118 -9.08 11.35 -2.49
CA ILE A 118 -9.26 11.82 -1.12
C ILE A 118 -7.91 11.84 -0.39
N THR A 119 -7.83 12.56 0.72
CA THR A 119 -6.67 12.54 1.60
C THR A 119 -7.05 12.02 2.98
N LEU A 120 -6.20 11.19 3.57
CA LEU A 120 -6.31 10.77 4.97
C LEU A 120 -5.04 11.16 5.72
N SER A 121 -5.12 11.27 7.03
CA SER A 121 -4.00 11.71 7.88
C SER A 121 -2.89 10.68 8.05
N ARG A 122 -3.06 9.47 7.55
CA ARG A 122 -2.06 8.38 7.59
C ARG A 122 -2.34 7.31 6.56
N LEU A 123 -1.36 6.42 6.36
CA LEU A 123 -1.56 5.15 5.68
C LEU A 123 -2.38 4.22 6.59
N ILE A 124 -3.46 3.65 6.05
CA ILE A 124 -4.39 2.77 6.80
C ILE A 124 -4.42 1.34 6.26
N HIS A 125 -3.71 1.07 5.16
CA HIS A 125 -3.57 -0.26 4.56
C HIS A 125 -2.20 -0.38 3.88
N GLY A 126 -1.46 -1.44 4.18
CA GLY A 126 -0.16 -1.73 3.58
C GLY A 126 -0.20 -2.35 2.18
N VAL A 127 -1.38 -2.66 1.65
CA VAL A 127 -1.58 -3.49 0.45
C VAL A 127 -0.86 -2.96 -0.80
N CYS A 128 -0.93 -1.63 -1.03
CA CYS A 128 -0.22 -1.02 -2.15
C CYS A 128 0.01 0.47 -1.88
N TYR A 129 1.28 0.89 -1.78
CA TYR A 129 1.62 2.28 -1.48
C TYR A 129 2.98 2.69 -2.06
N SER A 130 3.25 3.99 -2.07
CA SER A 130 4.55 4.54 -2.47
C SER A 130 4.92 5.74 -1.61
N VAL A 131 6.17 5.75 -1.12
CA VAL A 131 6.80 6.87 -0.41
C VAL A 131 7.70 7.62 -1.39
N PRO A 132 7.73 8.97 -1.41
CA PRO A 132 8.70 9.72 -2.22
C PRO A 132 10.14 9.34 -1.88
N PRO A 133 11.03 9.16 -2.89
CA PRO A 133 12.39 8.64 -2.67
C PRO A 133 13.17 9.43 -1.62
N GLU A 134 13.11 10.76 -1.66
CA GLU A 134 13.79 11.67 -0.73
C GLU A 134 13.33 11.53 0.71
N HIS A 135 12.18 10.89 0.95
CA HIS A 135 11.61 10.71 2.28
C HIS A 135 11.77 9.30 2.85
N VAL A 136 12.22 8.32 2.07
CA VAL A 136 12.34 6.91 2.52
C VAL A 136 13.28 6.79 3.72
N HIS A 137 14.45 7.45 3.70
CA HIS A 137 15.38 7.46 4.84
C HIS A 137 14.76 8.06 6.11
N ARG A 138 13.97 9.13 5.96
CA ARG A 138 13.25 9.75 7.09
C ARG A 138 12.22 8.79 7.67
N VAL A 139 11.46 8.08 6.82
CA VAL A 139 10.47 7.08 7.26
C VAL A 139 11.19 5.96 8.03
N LEU A 140 12.28 5.42 7.49
CA LEU A 140 13.07 4.39 8.14
C LEU A 140 13.63 4.83 9.50
N SER A 141 14.08 6.08 9.63
CA SER A 141 14.64 6.62 10.88
C SER A 141 13.58 6.80 11.99
N ARG A 142 12.30 6.86 11.63
CA ARG A 142 11.17 7.00 12.54
C ARG A 142 10.36 5.72 12.71
N TRP A 143 10.84 4.62 12.13
CA TRP A 143 10.13 3.35 12.13
C TRP A 143 9.91 2.80 13.54
N ASP A 144 8.67 2.40 13.83
CA ASP A 144 8.28 1.77 15.08
C ASP A 144 8.00 0.28 14.87
N ASN A 145 8.89 -0.57 15.39
CA ASN A 145 8.76 -2.03 15.27
C ASN A 145 7.61 -2.63 16.09
N SER A 146 6.97 -1.85 16.97
CA SER A 146 5.85 -2.33 17.80
C SER A 146 4.48 -2.19 17.13
N LYS A 147 4.42 -1.50 15.97
CA LYS A 147 3.17 -1.22 15.27
C LYS A 147 2.90 -2.22 14.13
N PRO A 148 1.63 -2.40 13.70
CA PRO A 148 1.35 -2.99 12.40
C PRO A 148 2.07 -2.24 11.28
N ALA A 149 2.42 -2.93 10.20
CA ALA A 149 3.26 -2.40 9.12
C ALA A 149 2.71 -1.08 8.53
N ASP A 150 1.42 -1.05 8.19
CA ASP A 150 0.73 0.12 7.65
C ASP A 150 0.80 1.34 8.60
N TYR A 151 0.61 1.11 9.89
CA TYR A 151 0.72 2.17 10.90
C TYR A 151 2.18 2.58 11.13
N ALA A 152 3.13 1.66 11.08
CA ALA A 152 4.55 2.00 11.18
C ALA A 152 4.98 2.92 10.04
N VAL A 153 4.60 2.60 8.79
CA VAL A 153 4.86 3.46 7.62
C VAL A 153 4.16 4.80 7.74
N GLY A 154 2.84 4.78 8.01
CA GLY A 154 2.00 5.99 8.02
C GLY A 154 2.39 6.98 9.12
N ASP A 155 2.72 6.50 10.32
CA ASP A 155 3.15 7.34 11.44
C ASP A 155 4.57 7.88 11.23
N ALA A 156 5.47 7.06 10.67
CA ALA A 156 6.81 7.50 10.31
C ALA A 156 6.80 8.56 9.19
N TRP A 157 5.89 8.44 8.23
CA TRP A 157 5.63 9.48 7.22
C TRP A 157 5.18 10.79 7.88
N GLY A 158 4.18 10.74 8.74
CA GLY A 158 3.71 11.86 9.55
C GLY A 158 2.99 12.98 8.79
N GLY A 159 2.59 12.71 7.55
CA GLY A 159 1.86 13.63 6.67
C GLY A 159 0.56 13.02 6.15
N SER A 160 -0.17 13.80 5.35
CA SER A 160 -1.32 13.30 4.62
C SER A 160 -0.91 12.27 3.57
N VAL A 161 -1.80 11.31 3.33
CA VAL A 161 -1.65 10.29 2.28
C VAL A 161 -2.77 10.47 1.27
N ILE A 162 -2.42 10.43 -0.01
CA ILE A 162 -3.34 10.55 -1.13
C ILE A 162 -3.86 9.14 -1.49
N TYR A 163 -5.17 9.06 -1.67
CA TYR A 163 -5.87 7.84 -2.10
C TYR A 163 -6.73 8.18 -3.32
N PRO A 164 -6.49 7.57 -4.49
CA PRO A 164 -7.46 7.62 -5.59
C PRO A 164 -8.84 7.18 -5.12
N CYS A 165 -9.90 7.83 -5.56
CA CYS A 165 -11.29 7.45 -5.22
C CYS A 165 -11.66 6.05 -5.70
N TYR A 166 -10.92 5.54 -6.70
CA TYR A 166 -11.00 4.18 -7.22
C TYR A 166 -9.65 3.52 -7.00
N SER A 167 -9.61 2.46 -6.21
CA SER A 167 -8.40 1.69 -5.91
C SER A 167 -7.85 1.05 -7.18
N LEU A 168 -6.53 1.01 -7.31
CA LEU A 168 -5.84 0.37 -8.44
C LEU A 168 -5.48 -1.10 -8.16
N VAL A 169 -5.70 -1.54 -6.93
CA VAL A 169 -5.64 -2.95 -6.53
C VAL A 169 -6.88 -3.30 -5.71
N ASP A 170 -7.34 -4.54 -5.84
CA ASP A 170 -8.23 -5.17 -4.86
C ASP A 170 -7.41 -6.07 -3.95
N HIS A 171 -8.05 -6.76 -3.02
CA HIS A 171 -7.40 -7.62 -2.05
C HIS A 171 -7.95 -9.05 -2.15
N ALA A 172 -7.08 -10.03 -2.34
CA ALA A 172 -7.47 -11.43 -2.31
C ALA A 172 -8.00 -11.82 -0.92
N ASP A 173 -9.15 -12.47 -0.90
CA ASP A 173 -9.80 -12.89 0.34
C ASP A 173 -9.26 -14.25 0.81
N GLY A 174 -7.98 -14.26 1.19
CA GLY A 174 -7.27 -15.45 1.67
C GLY A 174 -7.27 -15.56 3.20
N VAL A 175 -6.70 -16.67 3.68
CA VAL A 175 -6.46 -16.87 5.11
C VAL A 175 -5.51 -15.78 5.62
N PRO A 176 -5.85 -15.04 6.69
CA PRO A 176 -4.96 -14.04 7.27
C PRO A 176 -3.64 -14.68 7.74
N VAL A 177 -2.52 -14.11 7.36
CA VAL A 177 -1.19 -14.56 7.81
C VAL A 177 -0.77 -13.90 9.12
N GLU A 178 -1.38 -12.76 9.46
CA GLU A 178 -1.18 -12.07 10.73
C GLU A 178 -2.48 -11.85 11.49
N ARG A 179 -2.35 -11.80 12.82
CA ARG A 179 -3.46 -11.43 13.71
C ARG A 179 -3.53 -9.91 13.81
N HIS A 180 -4.69 -9.34 13.52
CA HIS A 180 -4.93 -7.94 13.83
C HIS A 180 -4.97 -7.72 15.36
N PRO A 181 -4.53 -6.53 15.84
CA PRO A 181 -4.53 -6.22 17.28
C PRO A 181 -5.91 -6.33 17.94
N ASP A 182 -6.98 -6.13 17.18
CA ASP A 182 -8.37 -6.24 17.64
C ASP A 182 -8.86 -7.68 17.77
N SER A 183 -8.08 -8.67 17.35
CA SER A 183 -8.36 -10.12 17.41
C SER A 183 -9.74 -10.58 16.97
N ALA A 184 -10.61 -9.67 16.51
CA ALA A 184 -11.97 -9.99 16.12
C ALA A 184 -11.96 -10.84 14.84
N GLN A 185 -12.73 -11.93 14.86
CA GLN A 185 -12.91 -12.76 13.69
C GLN A 185 -13.57 -11.95 12.58
N ARG A 186 -13.01 -12.01 11.39
CA ARG A 186 -13.55 -11.31 10.24
C ARG A 186 -14.80 -12.03 9.74
N THR A 187 -15.87 -11.28 9.55
CA THR A 187 -17.13 -11.75 8.97
C THR A 187 -17.34 -11.28 7.53
N GLU A 188 -16.57 -10.28 7.10
CA GLU A 188 -16.71 -9.66 5.78
C GLU A 188 -15.51 -9.94 4.89
N ARG A 189 -15.79 -10.07 3.59
CA ARG A 189 -14.75 -10.20 2.56
C ARG A 189 -13.89 -8.93 2.50
N ARG A 190 -12.56 -9.10 2.34
CA ARG A 190 -11.66 -7.99 2.02
C ARG A 190 -11.91 -7.53 0.60
N ARG A 191 -12.14 -6.25 0.42
CA ARG A 191 -12.29 -5.63 -0.90
C ARG A 191 -12.06 -4.14 -0.84
N ALA A 192 -11.75 -3.55 -1.96
CA ALA A 192 -11.71 -2.10 -2.08
C ALA A 192 -13.12 -1.48 -1.96
N TRP A 193 -13.21 -0.23 -1.49
CA TRP A 193 -14.44 0.56 -1.53
C TRP A 193 -14.95 0.73 -2.96
N ARG A 194 -14.03 1.03 -3.89
CA ARG A 194 -14.26 1.17 -5.32
C ARG A 194 -13.02 0.67 -6.05
N ILE A 195 -13.21 0.10 -7.22
CA ILE A 195 -12.13 -0.40 -8.07
C ILE A 195 -12.14 0.30 -9.43
N ALA A 196 -10.96 0.61 -9.99
CA ALA A 196 -10.80 1.35 -11.23
C ALA A 196 -11.07 0.47 -12.49
#